data_3a0dca3a6d04e7fd9ebaa5ef56896b47
#
_entry.id   3a0dca3a6d04e7fd9ebaa5ef56896b47
#
_cell.length_a   1.000
_cell.length_b   1.000
_cell.length_c   1.000
_cell.angle_alpha   90.00
_cell.angle_beta   90.00
_cell.angle_gamma   90.00
#
_symmetry.space_group_name_H-M   'P 1'
#
loop_
_entity.id
_entity.type
_entity.pdbx_description
1 polymer ?
#
loop_
_entity_poly.entity_id
_entity_poly.type
_entity_poly.pdbx_seq_one_letter_code
_entity_poly.pdbx_strand_id
1 'polypeptide(L)'
;MYKTIEELVTRIDERNSDRTVSELIGVSIDKCFIKSVANTNGTDLSKYKIIRKNDFAVSLMQVSRDGKIPVARLEEYEEAIMSPAYPIFRVKEKNVILPEYLEMWFKRPEFDREAAFIAVGGVRGSMPWEEFAKMKLPVPPIEKQRKIVNAYKIVADRIALKQKINDNLEATAQAVYRDTIATHSDIKYSSIYSILSVINGSPFASELFNSNEDGYPLVRIRDLTKCEPVVYTNEVIKNMEYVSIGDILIGMDGEFIPHIWYGRTGVLNQRVCKVIPVATTIHPLFLYFTLRPILAEVQRTQGGTTVIHIGKKDFDKMECPSLSSETHINFSNKVTPIFNTMLCNYKEILNLQQLRDNLLSLLSR
;
A
#
# COMPACT_ATOMS: atom_id res chain seq x y z
N MET A 1 17.18 23.41 18.26
CA MET A 1 17.96 24.18 17.25
C MET A 1 17.55 23.70 15.87
N TYR A 2 17.39 24.58 14.91
CA TYR A 2 17.14 24.22 13.50
C TYR A 2 18.47 24.19 12.75
N LYS A 3 18.64 23.19 11.86
CA LYS A 3 19.77 23.08 10.94
C LYS A 3 19.27 22.79 9.53
N THR A 4 20.07 23.17 8.51
CA THR A 4 19.82 22.77 7.13
C THR A 4 20.26 21.33 6.89
N ILE A 5 19.70 20.70 5.83
CA ILE A 5 20.12 19.35 5.44
C ILE A 5 21.63 19.34 5.11
N GLU A 6 22.15 20.35 4.42
CA GLU A 6 23.59 20.46 4.07
C GLU A 6 24.53 20.52 5.27
N GLU A 7 24.07 21.10 6.39
CA GLU A 7 24.85 21.10 7.64
C GLU A 7 24.97 19.69 8.23
N LEU A 8 23.99 18.82 7.98
CA LEU A 8 23.84 17.53 8.61
C LEU A 8 24.36 16.37 7.77
N VAL A 9 24.42 16.51 6.43
CA VAL A 9 24.77 15.41 5.54
C VAL A 9 25.92 15.74 4.61
N THR A 10 26.60 14.70 4.14
CA THR A 10 27.62 14.77 3.08
C THR A 10 27.10 14.01 1.86
N ARG A 11 27.26 14.63 0.69
CA ARG A 11 26.93 13.98 -0.60
C ARG A 11 27.94 12.91 -0.93
N ILE A 12 27.49 11.77 -1.43
CA ILE A 12 28.30 10.61 -1.82
C ILE A 12 28.19 10.43 -3.34
N ASP A 13 29.33 10.23 -4.01
CA ASP A 13 29.41 9.97 -5.44
C ASP A 13 30.39 8.82 -5.76
N GLU A 14 30.37 7.78 -4.97
CA GLU A 14 31.17 6.58 -5.19
C GLU A 14 30.61 5.77 -6.34
N ARG A 15 31.46 5.36 -7.28
CA ARG A 15 31.06 4.62 -8.48
C ARG A 15 31.41 3.14 -8.37
N ASN A 16 30.58 2.31 -8.98
CA ASN A 16 30.76 0.86 -9.08
C ASN A 16 31.79 0.51 -10.20
N SER A 17 32.95 1.17 -10.18
CA SER A 17 33.92 1.10 -11.28
C SER A 17 34.46 -0.31 -11.53
N ASP A 18 34.59 -1.11 -10.49
CA ASP A 18 35.05 -2.50 -10.52
C ASP A 18 33.90 -3.50 -10.73
N ARG A 19 32.65 -3.05 -10.76
CA ARG A 19 31.42 -3.85 -10.94
C ARG A 19 31.26 -4.96 -9.88
N THR A 20 31.77 -4.74 -8.68
CA THR A 20 31.68 -5.72 -7.57
C THR A 20 30.28 -5.80 -6.99
N VAL A 21 29.51 -4.71 -7.02
CA VAL A 21 28.14 -4.65 -6.48
C VAL A 21 27.14 -4.84 -7.62
N SER A 22 26.23 -5.79 -7.48
CA SER A 22 25.27 -6.18 -8.52
C SER A 22 23.80 -5.87 -8.19
N GLU A 23 23.44 -5.67 -6.89
CA GLU A 23 22.06 -5.41 -6.50
C GLU A 23 21.65 -4.01 -6.96
N LEU A 24 20.75 -3.93 -7.93
CA LEU A 24 20.27 -2.66 -8.50
C LEU A 24 18.93 -2.27 -7.90
N ILE A 25 18.90 -1.11 -7.26
CA ILE A 25 17.71 -0.57 -6.57
C ILE A 25 17.33 0.82 -7.08
N GLY A 26 16.08 1.19 -6.83
CA GLY A 26 15.53 2.52 -7.06
C GLY A 26 14.72 3.00 -5.85
N VAL A 27 14.44 4.31 -5.77
CA VAL A 27 13.60 4.89 -4.72
C VAL A 27 12.16 5.00 -5.22
N SER A 28 11.22 4.44 -4.47
CA SER A 28 9.79 4.54 -4.76
C SER A 28 9.20 5.85 -4.22
N ILE A 29 8.02 6.21 -4.73
CA ILE A 29 7.24 7.36 -4.23
C ILE A 29 6.78 7.15 -2.77
N ASP A 30 6.72 5.90 -2.31
CA ASP A 30 6.38 5.55 -0.92
C ASP A 30 7.59 5.63 0.03
N LYS A 31 8.71 6.23 -0.45
CA LYS A 31 9.94 6.48 0.33
C LYS A 31 10.58 5.21 0.89
N CYS A 32 10.61 4.17 0.06
CA CYS A 32 11.35 2.93 0.32
C CYS A 32 12.16 2.54 -0.90
N PHE A 33 13.19 1.71 -0.70
CA PHE A 33 13.90 1.11 -1.83
C PHE A 33 13.10 -0.04 -2.43
N ILE A 34 13.18 -0.16 -3.74
CA ILE A 34 12.59 -1.25 -4.51
C ILE A 34 13.63 -1.81 -5.47
N LYS A 35 13.53 -3.08 -5.83
CA LYS A 35 14.31 -3.62 -6.94
C LYS A 35 14.01 -2.82 -8.19
N SER A 36 15.06 -2.43 -8.91
CA SER A 36 14.88 -1.67 -10.15
C SER A 36 14.18 -2.52 -11.20
N VAL A 37 13.13 -1.96 -11.79
CA VAL A 37 12.42 -2.54 -12.95
C VAL A 37 13.02 -2.09 -14.28
N ALA A 38 14.09 -1.28 -14.25
CA ALA A 38 14.73 -0.77 -15.45
C ALA A 38 15.41 -1.91 -16.23
N ASN A 39 15.20 -1.92 -17.54
CA ASN A 39 15.96 -2.81 -18.42
C ASN A 39 17.42 -2.34 -18.50
N THR A 40 18.32 -3.13 -17.93
CA THR A 40 19.76 -2.85 -17.88
C THR A 40 20.55 -3.49 -19.00
N ASN A 41 19.90 -4.17 -19.95
CA ASN A 41 20.57 -4.80 -21.09
C ASN A 41 21.33 -3.74 -21.90
N GLY A 42 22.65 -3.90 -22.01
CA GLY A 42 23.54 -2.95 -22.68
C GLY A 42 23.90 -1.70 -21.88
N THR A 43 23.47 -1.60 -20.62
CA THR A 43 23.81 -0.47 -19.73
C THR A 43 25.15 -0.73 -19.03
N ASP A 44 26.01 0.29 -19.03
CA ASP A 44 27.29 0.23 -18.32
C ASP A 44 27.09 0.51 -16.83
N LEU A 45 26.99 -0.56 -16.03
CA LEU A 45 26.78 -0.49 -14.59
C LEU A 45 27.99 0.03 -13.81
N SER A 46 29.18 0.17 -14.45
CA SER A 46 30.36 0.78 -13.80
C SER A 46 30.15 2.27 -13.49
N LYS A 47 29.21 2.92 -14.18
CA LYS A 47 28.85 4.33 -13.98
C LYS A 47 27.83 4.52 -12.86
N TYR A 48 27.21 3.45 -12.38
CA TYR A 48 26.22 3.51 -11.30
C TYR A 48 26.90 3.86 -9.97
N LYS A 49 26.12 4.45 -9.08
CA LYS A 49 26.62 4.85 -7.76
C LYS A 49 26.40 3.75 -6.76
N ILE A 50 27.40 3.53 -5.89
CA ILE A 50 27.27 2.65 -4.74
C ILE A 50 26.57 3.42 -3.61
N ILE A 51 25.58 2.78 -3.01
CA ILE A 51 24.89 3.22 -1.79
C ILE A 51 25.11 2.14 -0.72
N ARG A 52 25.42 2.56 0.51
CA ARG A 52 25.66 1.65 1.63
C ARG A 52 24.61 1.81 2.72
N LYS A 53 24.55 0.85 3.61
CA LYS A 53 23.64 0.84 4.76
C LYS A 53 23.70 2.15 5.54
N ASN A 54 22.54 2.72 5.85
CA ASN A 54 22.30 4.03 6.43
C ASN A 54 22.61 5.23 5.52
N ASP A 55 22.96 5.03 4.26
CA ASP A 55 22.93 6.11 3.28
C ASP A 55 21.50 6.38 2.82
N PHE A 56 21.30 7.59 2.34
CA PHE A 56 20.04 8.03 1.75
C PHE A 56 20.20 8.24 0.25
N ALA A 57 19.12 7.99 -0.47
CA ALA A 57 18.99 8.45 -1.86
C ALA A 57 17.69 9.22 -2.03
N VAL A 58 17.72 10.22 -2.90
CA VAL A 58 16.56 11.07 -3.20
C VAL A 58 16.33 11.18 -4.69
N SER A 59 15.05 11.15 -5.11
CA SER A 59 14.64 11.53 -6.45
C SER A 59 14.16 12.98 -6.44
N LEU A 60 14.90 13.83 -7.11
CA LEU A 60 14.58 15.27 -7.23
C LEU A 60 13.78 15.59 -8.49
N MET A 61 13.43 14.58 -9.27
CA MET A 61 12.63 14.72 -10.48
C MET A 61 11.14 14.69 -10.17
N GLN A 62 10.35 15.52 -10.86
CA GLN A 62 8.88 15.49 -10.82
C GLN A 62 8.24 15.78 -9.45
N VAL A 63 8.98 16.40 -8.53
CA VAL A 63 8.54 16.66 -7.15
C VAL A 63 7.24 17.48 -7.09
N SER A 64 7.14 18.59 -7.86
CA SER A 64 5.92 19.41 -7.88
C SER A 64 4.75 18.71 -8.61
N ARG A 65 5.04 17.89 -9.61
CA ARG A 65 4.00 17.12 -10.33
C ARG A 65 3.36 16.05 -9.45
N ASP A 66 4.19 15.33 -8.70
CA ASP A 66 3.74 14.20 -7.91
C ASP A 66 3.32 14.63 -6.49
N GLY A 67 3.60 15.89 -6.11
CA GLY A 67 3.31 16.42 -4.76
C GLY A 67 4.10 15.72 -3.65
N LYS A 68 5.13 14.95 -4.01
CA LYS A 68 5.96 14.16 -3.10
C LYS A 68 7.41 14.17 -3.54
N ILE A 69 8.31 14.05 -2.57
CA ILE A 69 9.75 13.88 -2.80
C ILE A 69 10.18 12.48 -2.34
N PRO A 70 10.45 11.54 -3.28
CA PRO A 70 10.93 10.21 -2.93
C PRO A 70 12.33 10.29 -2.31
N VAL A 71 12.44 9.95 -1.04
CA VAL A 71 13.71 9.87 -0.31
C VAL A 71 13.68 8.68 0.65
N ALA A 72 14.70 7.83 0.61
CA ALA A 72 14.76 6.61 1.42
C ALA A 72 16.15 6.40 2.01
N ARG A 73 16.22 5.72 3.16
CA ARG A 73 17.43 5.26 3.83
C ARG A 73 17.62 3.76 3.59
N LEU A 74 18.82 3.35 3.21
CA LEU A 74 19.12 1.95 2.97
C LEU A 74 19.24 1.17 4.29
N GLU A 75 18.38 0.18 4.49
CA GLU A 75 18.39 -0.73 5.64
C GLU A 75 18.61 -2.19 5.24
N GLU A 76 18.04 -2.62 4.10
CA GLU A 76 17.88 -4.02 3.72
C GLU A 76 19.17 -4.66 3.16
N TYR A 77 20.06 -3.84 2.61
CA TYR A 77 21.32 -4.27 2.02
C TYR A 77 22.51 -3.61 2.70
N GLU A 78 23.61 -4.30 2.81
CA GLU A 78 24.87 -3.67 3.26
C GLU A 78 25.39 -2.69 2.20
N GLU A 79 25.23 -3.06 0.90
CA GLU A 79 25.50 -2.18 -0.24
C GLU A 79 24.62 -2.54 -1.44
N ALA A 80 24.37 -1.57 -2.32
CA ALA A 80 23.63 -1.72 -3.56
C ALA A 80 24.08 -0.66 -4.56
N ILE A 81 23.62 -0.75 -5.81
CA ILE A 81 23.88 0.26 -6.84
C ILE A 81 22.61 0.96 -7.28
N MET A 82 22.78 2.23 -7.66
CA MET A 82 21.69 3.08 -8.15
C MET A 82 22.10 3.86 -9.39
N SER A 83 21.09 4.27 -10.18
CA SER A 83 21.32 5.16 -11.31
C SER A 83 22.07 6.43 -10.89
N PRO A 84 23.00 6.95 -11.71
CA PRO A 84 23.68 8.22 -11.47
C PRO A 84 22.77 9.43 -11.25
N ALA A 85 21.53 9.36 -11.70
CA ALA A 85 20.53 10.42 -11.56
C ALA A 85 20.10 10.69 -10.10
N TYR A 86 20.26 9.70 -9.21
CA TYR A 86 19.92 9.87 -7.81
C TYR A 86 21.07 10.51 -7.02
N PRO A 87 20.87 11.67 -6.36
CA PRO A 87 21.77 12.13 -5.30
C PRO A 87 21.76 11.13 -4.15
N ILE A 88 22.96 10.70 -3.73
CA ILE A 88 23.18 9.86 -2.55
C ILE A 88 23.86 10.73 -1.49
N PHE A 89 23.46 10.59 -0.22
CA PHE A 89 24.02 11.34 0.89
C PHE A 89 24.03 10.55 2.20
N ARG A 90 24.92 10.94 3.11
CA ARG A 90 25.15 10.28 4.38
C ARG A 90 25.17 11.31 5.50
N VAL A 91 24.66 10.95 6.68
CA VAL A 91 24.79 11.76 7.89
C VAL A 91 26.28 11.96 8.22
N LYS A 92 26.69 13.22 8.46
CA LYS A 92 28.07 13.58 8.84
C LYS A 92 28.43 13.03 10.22
N GLU A 93 27.58 13.31 11.21
CA GLU A 93 27.84 13.03 12.62
C GLU A 93 26.60 12.39 13.28
N LYS A 94 26.69 11.09 13.58
CA LYS A 94 25.62 10.32 14.22
C LYS A 94 25.33 10.73 15.68
N ASN A 95 26.25 11.45 16.31
CA ASN A 95 26.08 12.06 17.64
C ASN A 95 25.30 13.39 17.57
N VAL A 96 25.14 13.99 16.40
CA VAL A 96 24.34 15.20 16.15
C VAL A 96 22.95 14.84 15.68
N ILE A 97 22.85 13.95 14.69
CA ILE A 97 21.57 13.47 14.15
C ILE A 97 21.61 11.97 13.84
N LEU A 98 20.60 11.23 14.30
CA LEU A 98 20.43 9.83 13.93
C LEU A 98 19.91 9.71 12.50
N PRO A 99 20.43 8.77 11.68
CA PRO A 99 19.88 8.51 10.36
C PRO A 99 18.36 8.17 10.41
N GLU A 100 17.94 7.41 11.40
CA GLU A 100 16.54 7.05 11.62
C GLU A 100 15.65 8.26 11.91
N TYR A 101 16.16 9.25 12.69
CA TYR A 101 15.45 10.48 12.99
C TYR A 101 15.30 11.35 11.72
N LEU A 102 16.37 11.43 10.91
CA LEU A 102 16.37 12.13 9.63
C LEU A 102 15.38 11.47 8.64
N GLU A 103 15.34 10.15 8.58
CA GLU A 103 14.37 9.40 7.78
C GLU A 103 12.93 9.71 8.19
N MET A 104 12.64 9.72 9.50
CA MET A 104 11.31 10.08 10.02
C MET A 104 10.93 11.50 9.61
N TRP A 105 11.87 12.46 9.61
CA TRP A 105 11.61 13.80 9.13
C TRP A 105 11.18 13.82 7.67
N PHE A 106 11.87 13.07 6.82
CA PHE A 106 11.54 12.95 5.40
C PHE A 106 10.20 12.25 5.14
N LYS A 107 9.75 11.36 6.02
CA LYS A 107 8.45 10.66 5.90
C LYS A 107 7.23 11.53 6.19
N ARG A 108 7.42 12.75 6.67
CA ARG A 108 6.32 13.66 7.02
C ARG A 108 5.63 14.22 5.78
N PRO A 109 4.28 14.28 5.76
CA PRO A 109 3.54 14.95 4.69
C PRO A 109 3.87 16.45 4.54
N GLU A 110 4.22 17.12 5.66
CA GLU A 110 4.65 18.53 5.64
C GLU A 110 5.93 18.72 4.84
N PHE A 111 6.88 17.79 4.95
CA PHE A 111 8.11 17.82 4.18
C PHE A 111 7.84 17.69 2.67
N ASP A 112 6.89 16.82 2.30
CA ASP A 112 6.45 16.69 0.91
C ASP A 112 5.83 17.99 0.38
N ARG A 113 4.94 18.62 1.16
CA ARG A 113 4.30 19.90 0.78
C ARG A 113 5.32 21.02 0.62
N GLU A 114 6.27 21.13 1.54
CA GLU A 114 7.35 22.13 1.46
C GLU A 114 8.22 21.89 0.21
N ALA A 115 8.64 20.65 -0.04
CA ALA A 115 9.45 20.28 -1.21
C ALA A 115 8.69 20.55 -2.52
N ALA A 116 7.41 20.19 -2.59
CA ALA A 116 6.57 20.44 -3.76
C ALA A 116 6.40 21.95 -4.04
N PHE A 117 6.23 22.76 -2.98
CA PHE A 117 6.13 24.22 -3.09
C PHE A 117 7.44 24.84 -3.63
N ILE A 118 8.60 24.41 -3.11
CA ILE A 118 9.92 24.88 -3.57
C ILE A 118 10.16 24.47 -5.04
N ALA A 119 9.70 23.28 -5.45
CA ALA A 119 9.87 22.77 -6.80
C ALA A 119 8.96 23.44 -7.85
N VAL A 120 8.03 24.34 -7.45
CA VAL A 120 7.18 25.11 -8.38
C VAL A 120 8.06 26.02 -9.23
N GLY A 121 7.95 25.89 -10.57
CA GLY A 121 8.77 26.64 -11.53
C GLY A 121 10.04 25.91 -11.98
N GLY A 122 10.39 24.79 -11.37
CA GLY A 122 11.47 23.92 -11.85
C GLY A 122 11.14 23.26 -13.20
N VAL A 123 12.16 23.04 -14.03
CA VAL A 123 12.01 22.32 -15.31
C VAL A 123 11.41 20.93 -15.06
N ARG A 124 10.24 20.65 -15.64
CA ARG A 124 9.47 19.41 -15.44
C ARG A 124 9.10 19.11 -13.98
N GLY A 125 9.03 20.15 -13.12
CA GLY A 125 8.72 19.97 -11.71
C GLY A 125 9.85 19.37 -10.89
N SER A 126 11.10 19.48 -11.36
CA SER A 126 12.28 19.04 -10.62
C SER A 126 12.71 20.07 -9.56
N MET A 127 13.37 19.58 -8.50
CA MET A 127 13.96 20.37 -7.44
C MET A 127 15.50 20.30 -7.55
N PRO A 128 16.23 21.43 -7.57
CA PRO A 128 17.69 21.41 -7.50
C PRO A 128 18.18 20.85 -6.16
N TRP A 129 19.34 20.17 -6.16
CA TRP A 129 19.95 19.67 -4.92
C TRP A 129 20.19 20.78 -3.90
N GLU A 130 20.59 21.96 -4.38
CA GLU A 130 20.90 23.12 -3.53
C GLU A 130 19.66 23.61 -2.77
N GLU A 131 18.48 23.52 -3.37
CA GLU A 131 17.23 23.89 -2.69
C GLU A 131 16.82 22.80 -1.68
N PHE A 132 16.94 21.52 -2.03
CA PHE A 132 16.75 20.43 -1.09
C PHE A 132 17.70 20.55 0.11
N ALA A 133 18.96 20.84 -0.14
CA ALA A 133 20.00 20.95 0.89
C ALA A 133 19.79 22.10 1.88
N LYS A 134 19.12 23.20 1.45
CA LYS A 134 18.76 24.35 2.29
C LYS A 134 17.54 24.13 3.18
N MET A 135 16.72 23.10 2.91
CA MET A 135 15.55 22.80 3.75
C MET A 135 15.99 22.55 5.19
N LYS A 136 15.19 23.06 6.13
CA LYS A 136 15.54 23.06 7.56
C LYS A 136 14.74 22.03 8.35
N LEU A 137 15.37 21.46 9.36
CA LEU A 137 14.72 20.58 10.31
C LEU A 137 15.16 20.85 11.75
N PRO A 138 14.33 20.57 12.75
CA PRO A 138 14.71 20.66 14.14
C PRO A 138 15.66 19.51 14.49
N VAL A 139 16.73 19.84 15.20
CA VAL A 139 17.71 18.86 15.70
C VAL A 139 17.71 18.93 17.22
N PRO A 140 16.86 18.14 17.90
CA PRO A 140 16.84 18.06 19.35
C PRO A 140 18.08 17.29 19.86
N PRO A 141 18.38 17.33 21.18
CA PRO A 141 19.44 16.53 21.78
C PRO A 141 19.32 15.05 21.40
N ILE A 142 20.45 14.38 21.21
CA ILE A 142 20.52 13.01 20.70
C ILE A 142 19.70 12.02 21.53
N GLU A 143 19.63 12.21 22.85
CA GLU A 143 18.81 11.36 23.72
C GLU A 143 17.30 11.52 23.48
N LYS A 144 16.85 12.73 23.10
CA LYS A 144 15.46 12.95 22.71
C LYS A 144 15.19 12.28 21.35
N GLN A 145 16.13 12.37 20.39
CA GLN A 145 16.02 11.67 19.11
C GLN A 145 15.92 10.15 19.32
N ARG A 146 16.76 9.54 20.17
CA ARG A 146 16.70 8.11 20.48
C ARG A 146 15.34 7.67 21.01
N LYS A 147 14.76 8.44 21.94
CA LYS A 147 13.44 8.15 22.50
C LYS A 147 12.35 8.18 21.42
N ILE A 148 12.38 9.18 20.54
CA ILE A 148 11.42 9.34 19.44
C ILE A 148 11.57 8.20 18.44
N VAL A 149 12.79 7.91 17.98
CA VAL A 149 13.08 6.81 17.04
C VAL A 149 12.64 5.46 17.61
N ASN A 150 12.94 5.19 18.89
CA ASN A 150 12.54 3.94 19.52
C ASN A 150 11.01 3.80 19.59
N ALA A 151 10.29 4.87 19.96
CA ALA A 151 8.82 4.85 19.99
C ALA A 151 8.23 4.59 18.59
N TYR A 152 8.74 5.28 17.58
CA TYR A 152 8.32 5.08 16.20
C TYR A 152 8.59 3.66 15.71
N LYS A 153 9.79 3.14 15.98
CA LYS A 153 10.20 1.80 15.58
C LYS A 153 9.31 0.72 16.19
N ILE A 154 9.01 0.82 17.49
CA ILE A 154 8.12 -0.13 18.17
C ILE A 154 6.75 -0.19 17.47
N VAL A 155 6.20 0.97 17.10
CA VAL A 155 4.91 1.03 16.39
C VAL A 155 5.03 0.45 14.98
N ALA A 156 6.07 0.80 14.24
CA ALA A 156 6.31 0.30 12.88
C ALA A 156 6.52 -1.22 12.85
N ASP A 157 7.36 -1.74 13.75
CA ASP A 157 7.62 -3.19 13.89
C ASP A 157 6.35 -3.96 14.25
N ARG A 158 5.49 -3.38 15.11
CA ARG A 158 4.21 -3.99 15.48
C ARG A 158 3.22 -4.04 14.30
N ILE A 159 3.16 -2.98 13.48
CA ILE A 159 2.37 -2.97 12.24
C ILE A 159 2.85 -4.09 11.30
N ALA A 160 4.15 -4.15 11.03
CA ALA A 160 4.74 -5.17 10.15
C ALA A 160 4.50 -6.60 10.65
N LEU A 161 4.65 -6.83 11.96
CA LEU A 161 4.36 -8.14 12.58
C LEU A 161 2.89 -8.53 12.41
N LYS A 162 1.96 -7.58 12.64
CA LYS A 162 0.52 -7.85 12.50
C LYS A 162 0.13 -8.17 11.05
N GLN A 163 0.72 -7.47 10.08
CA GLN A 163 0.54 -7.77 8.66
C GLN A 163 1.01 -9.19 8.34
N LYS A 164 2.23 -9.55 8.75
CA LYS A 164 2.77 -10.90 8.56
C LYS A 164 1.93 -11.99 9.22
N ILE A 165 1.37 -11.72 10.40
CA ILE A 165 0.43 -12.64 11.05
C ILE A 165 -0.81 -12.82 10.19
N ASN A 166 -1.38 -11.74 9.65
CA ASN A 166 -2.56 -11.81 8.80
C ASN A 166 -2.29 -12.56 7.49
N ASP A 167 -1.11 -12.39 6.87
CA ASP A 167 -0.72 -13.15 5.68
C ASP A 167 -0.69 -14.67 5.98
N ASN A 168 -0.14 -15.06 7.13
CA ASN A 168 -0.11 -16.46 7.56
C ASN A 168 -1.51 -17.01 7.89
N LEU A 169 -2.38 -16.20 8.51
CA LEU A 169 -3.76 -16.54 8.79
C LEU A 169 -4.57 -16.72 7.51
N GLU A 170 -4.39 -15.84 6.51
CA GLU A 170 -5.01 -15.97 5.19
C GLU A 170 -4.55 -17.26 4.50
N ALA A 171 -3.25 -17.53 4.49
CA ALA A 171 -2.69 -18.77 3.93
C ALA A 171 -3.27 -20.01 4.62
N THR A 172 -3.45 -19.99 5.95
CA THR A 172 -4.06 -21.06 6.71
C THR A 172 -5.52 -21.25 6.32
N ALA A 173 -6.30 -20.18 6.24
CA ALA A 173 -7.70 -20.23 5.81
C ALA A 173 -7.84 -20.74 4.37
N GLN A 174 -6.91 -20.36 3.48
CA GLN A 174 -6.85 -20.87 2.11
C GLN A 174 -6.55 -22.37 2.06
N ALA A 175 -5.68 -22.88 2.94
CA ALA A 175 -5.42 -24.32 3.05
C ALA A 175 -6.67 -25.08 3.50
N VAL A 176 -7.43 -24.55 4.49
CA VAL A 176 -8.73 -25.12 4.90
C VAL A 176 -9.74 -25.12 3.75
N TYR A 177 -9.78 -24.05 2.94
CA TYR A 177 -10.64 -23.99 1.75
C TYR A 177 -10.27 -25.08 0.73
N ARG A 178 -8.98 -25.21 0.41
CA ARG A 178 -8.49 -26.23 -0.55
C ARG A 178 -8.81 -27.64 -0.06
N ASP A 179 -8.60 -27.93 1.23
CA ASP A 179 -8.93 -29.20 1.84
C ASP A 179 -10.44 -29.49 1.75
N THR A 180 -11.27 -28.48 2.05
CA THR A 180 -12.74 -28.58 1.93
C THR A 180 -13.17 -28.93 0.51
N ILE A 181 -12.55 -28.35 -0.51
CA ILE A 181 -12.85 -28.70 -1.91
C ILE A 181 -12.31 -30.09 -2.24
N ALA A 182 -11.06 -30.43 -1.88
CA ALA A 182 -10.40 -31.69 -2.25
C ALA A 182 -11.06 -32.94 -1.62
N THR A 183 -11.74 -32.80 -0.50
CA THR A 183 -12.45 -33.92 0.16
C THR A 183 -13.74 -34.33 -0.56
N HIS A 184 -14.17 -33.61 -1.60
CA HIS A 184 -15.36 -33.92 -2.38
C HIS A 184 -14.95 -34.37 -3.79
N SER A 185 -15.01 -35.68 -4.06
CA SER A 185 -14.57 -36.27 -5.35
C SER A 185 -15.48 -35.96 -6.54
N ASP A 186 -16.78 -35.70 -6.29
CA ASP A 186 -17.81 -35.48 -7.34
C ASP A 186 -18.46 -34.11 -7.20
N ILE A 187 -17.64 -33.05 -7.22
CA ILE A 187 -18.15 -31.68 -7.11
C ILE A 187 -18.96 -31.33 -8.34
N LYS A 188 -20.24 -31.04 -8.14
CA LYS A 188 -21.08 -30.37 -9.13
C LYS A 188 -20.82 -28.86 -9.08
N TYR A 189 -20.98 -28.23 -10.23
CA TYR A 189 -20.88 -26.77 -10.32
C TYR A 189 -22.29 -26.19 -10.49
N SER A 190 -22.48 -25.01 -9.92
CA SER A 190 -23.73 -24.27 -10.00
C SER A 190 -23.42 -22.78 -10.23
N SER A 191 -24.44 -22.00 -10.62
CA SER A 191 -24.27 -20.55 -10.76
C SER A 191 -23.65 -19.93 -9.52
N ILE A 192 -22.77 -18.95 -9.70
CA ILE A 192 -22.12 -18.20 -8.61
C ILE A 192 -23.16 -17.58 -7.65
N TYR A 193 -24.33 -17.23 -8.16
CA TYR A 193 -25.44 -16.69 -7.37
C TYR A 193 -26.05 -17.69 -6.38
N SER A 194 -25.69 -18.98 -6.44
CA SER A 194 -26.07 -19.96 -5.42
C SER A 194 -25.38 -19.71 -4.07
N ILE A 195 -24.25 -18.98 -4.08
CA ILE A 195 -23.47 -18.72 -2.87
C ILE A 195 -23.35 -17.22 -2.53
N LEU A 196 -23.52 -16.30 -3.50
CA LEU A 196 -23.34 -14.86 -3.28
C LEU A 196 -24.39 -14.02 -3.98
N SER A 197 -24.55 -12.80 -3.46
CA SER A 197 -25.20 -11.67 -4.14
C SER A 197 -24.18 -10.58 -4.43
N VAL A 198 -24.36 -9.89 -5.56
CA VAL A 198 -23.50 -8.76 -5.98
C VAL A 198 -24.25 -7.45 -5.74
N ILE A 199 -23.61 -6.55 -5.01
CA ILE A 199 -24.12 -5.19 -4.72
C ILE A 199 -23.21 -4.20 -5.41
N ASN A 200 -23.76 -3.41 -6.33
CA ASN A 200 -22.99 -2.37 -7.03
C ASN A 200 -22.98 -1.07 -6.23
N GLY A 201 -21.88 -0.33 -6.34
CA GLY A 201 -21.78 1.00 -5.77
C GLY A 201 -22.58 2.05 -6.54
N SER A 202 -22.69 3.23 -5.96
CA SER A 202 -23.46 4.36 -6.49
C SER A 202 -22.58 5.35 -7.27
N PRO A 203 -23.17 6.04 -8.30
CA PRO A 203 -22.48 7.08 -9.05
C PRO A 203 -22.51 8.40 -8.27
N PHE A 204 -21.46 8.69 -7.55
CA PHE A 204 -21.28 9.97 -6.84
C PHE A 204 -20.78 11.05 -7.80
N ALA A 205 -21.24 12.29 -7.63
CA ALA A 205 -20.89 13.43 -8.43
C ALA A 205 -19.45 13.89 -8.13
N SER A 206 -18.59 13.95 -9.16
CA SER A 206 -17.17 14.27 -8.99
C SER A 206 -16.92 15.70 -8.48
N GLU A 207 -17.85 16.59 -8.69
CA GLU A 207 -17.83 17.98 -8.23
C GLU A 207 -17.93 18.10 -6.70
N LEU A 208 -18.47 17.05 -6.04
CA LEU A 208 -18.61 16.99 -4.59
C LEU A 208 -17.48 16.20 -3.92
N PHE A 209 -16.45 15.80 -4.70
CA PHE A 209 -15.29 15.11 -4.15
C PHE A 209 -14.34 16.10 -3.48
N ASN A 210 -13.80 15.69 -2.34
CA ASN A 210 -12.80 16.45 -1.61
C ASN A 210 -11.69 15.55 -1.07
N SER A 211 -10.57 16.17 -0.70
CA SER A 211 -9.42 15.52 -0.07
C SER A 211 -9.21 15.97 1.39
N ASN A 212 -10.15 16.74 1.94
CA ASN A 212 -10.04 17.35 3.27
C ASN A 212 -10.63 16.45 4.36
N GLU A 213 -10.92 15.19 4.04
CA GLU A 213 -11.59 14.21 4.91
C GLU A 213 -13.00 14.66 5.36
N ASP A 214 -13.68 15.48 4.56
CA ASP A 214 -15.01 15.96 4.83
C ASP A 214 -16.05 15.01 4.23
N GLY A 215 -16.92 14.44 5.09
CA GLY A 215 -17.95 13.48 4.72
C GLY A 215 -17.49 12.02 4.77
N TYR A 216 -18.04 11.20 3.88
CA TYR A 216 -17.76 9.76 3.81
C TYR A 216 -16.53 9.45 2.95
N PRO A 217 -15.61 8.57 3.41
CA PRO A 217 -14.59 8.00 2.53
C PRO A 217 -15.24 7.34 1.32
N LEU A 218 -14.82 7.72 0.10
CA LEU A 218 -15.33 7.16 -1.15
C LEU A 218 -14.43 6.01 -1.61
N VAL A 219 -14.93 4.78 -1.52
CA VAL A 219 -14.17 3.57 -1.86
C VAL A 219 -14.18 3.35 -3.37
N ARG A 220 -13.01 3.46 -4.00
CA ARG A 220 -12.80 3.32 -5.44
C ARG A 220 -11.80 2.20 -5.73
N ILE A 221 -11.69 1.76 -6.97
CA ILE A 221 -10.77 0.68 -7.38
C ILE A 221 -9.35 0.89 -6.86
N ARG A 222 -8.80 2.10 -7.02
CA ARG A 222 -7.44 2.44 -6.61
C ARG A 222 -7.19 2.35 -5.10
N ASP A 223 -8.26 2.36 -4.32
CA ASP A 223 -8.19 2.34 -2.87
C ASP A 223 -8.23 0.90 -2.31
N LEU A 224 -8.57 -0.11 -3.14
CA LEU A 224 -8.81 -1.49 -2.69
C LEU A 224 -7.55 -2.18 -2.18
N THR A 225 -6.42 -1.99 -2.83
CA THR A 225 -5.16 -2.67 -2.48
C THR A 225 -4.62 -2.24 -1.12
N LYS A 226 -4.70 -0.94 -0.80
CA LYS A 226 -4.21 -0.38 0.48
C LYS A 226 -5.32 -0.20 1.51
N CYS A 227 -6.58 -0.31 1.11
CA CYS A 227 -7.77 0.03 1.90
C CYS A 227 -7.71 1.45 2.51
N GLU A 228 -7.13 2.39 1.78
CA GLU A 228 -6.90 3.78 2.19
C GLU A 228 -7.56 4.75 1.20
N PRO A 229 -8.84 5.10 1.37
CA PRO A 229 -9.50 6.11 0.56
C PRO A 229 -8.85 7.48 0.73
N VAL A 230 -8.52 8.13 -0.38
CA VAL A 230 -7.94 9.48 -0.40
C VAL A 230 -8.94 10.54 -0.87
N VAL A 231 -10.15 10.13 -1.23
CA VAL A 231 -11.25 11.01 -1.64
C VAL A 231 -12.44 10.78 -0.76
N TYR A 232 -13.12 11.86 -0.44
CA TYR A 232 -14.30 11.90 0.42
C TYR A 232 -15.44 12.60 -0.32
N THR A 233 -16.69 12.36 0.11
CA THR A 233 -17.88 13.02 -0.42
C THR A 233 -18.90 13.27 0.68
N ASN A 234 -19.53 14.43 0.62
CA ASN A 234 -20.70 14.77 1.46
C ASN A 234 -22.02 14.39 0.80
N GLU A 235 -21.98 13.86 -0.42
CA GLU A 235 -23.18 13.48 -1.14
C GLU A 235 -23.87 12.29 -0.48
N VAL A 236 -25.18 12.42 -0.26
CA VAL A 236 -26.04 11.35 0.24
C VAL A 236 -26.98 10.90 -0.88
N ILE A 237 -26.73 9.72 -1.43
CA ILE A 237 -27.57 9.10 -2.46
C ILE A 237 -28.54 8.12 -1.81
N LYS A 238 -29.79 8.14 -2.24
CA LYS A 238 -30.79 7.17 -1.78
C LYS A 238 -30.31 5.74 -2.07
N ASN A 239 -30.29 4.89 -1.02
CA ASN A 239 -29.81 3.50 -1.11
C ASN A 239 -28.32 3.37 -1.46
N MET A 240 -27.48 4.37 -1.11
CA MET A 240 -26.02 4.19 -1.21
C MET A 240 -25.56 3.05 -0.30
N GLU A 241 -24.63 2.26 -0.82
CA GLU A 241 -24.10 1.11 -0.08
C GLU A 241 -22.88 1.51 0.73
N TYR A 242 -22.85 1.05 1.99
CA TYR A 242 -21.71 1.23 2.88
C TYR A 242 -20.75 0.06 2.81
N VAL A 243 -19.48 0.38 2.99
CA VAL A 243 -18.41 -0.58 3.09
C VAL A 243 -17.91 -0.62 4.53
N SER A 244 -17.78 -1.80 5.07
CA SER A 244 -17.30 -2.05 6.43
C SER A 244 -16.17 -3.05 6.46
N ILE A 245 -15.38 -3.04 7.54
CA ILE A 245 -14.27 -3.97 7.72
C ILE A 245 -14.76 -5.43 7.63
N GLY A 246 -14.11 -6.23 6.79
CA GLY A 246 -14.47 -7.62 6.50
C GLY A 246 -15.31 -7.82 5.24
N ASP A 247 -15.82 -6.74 4.62
CA ASP A 247 -16.53 -6.83 3.34
C ASP A 247 -15.58 -7.31 2.22
N ILE A 248 -16.12 -8.09 1.28
CA ILE A 248 -15.39 -8.53 0.09
C ILE A 248 -15.74 -7.60 -1.07
N LEU A 249 -14.74 -6.92 -1.61
CA LEU A 249 -14.88 -5.92 -2.67
C LEU A 249 -14.15 -6.36 -3.93
N ILE A 250 -14.68 -6.01 -5.10
CA ILE A 250 -14.08 -6.30 -6.40
C ILE A 250 -14.10 -5.02 -7.24
N GLY A 251 -12.95 -4.64 -7.79
CA GLY A 251 -12.85 -3.60 -8.82
C GLY A 251 -13.47 -4.09 -10.12
N MET A 252 -14.32 -3.27 -10.76
CA MET A 252 -15.04 -3.64 -11.97
C MET A 252 -14.30 -3.26 -13.25
N ASP A 253 -13.19 -2.52 -13.18
CA ASP A 253 -12.37 -2.12 -14.32
C ASP A 253 -10.90 -2.48 -14.06
N GLY A 254 -10.18 -2.92 -15.08
CA GLY A 254 -8.75 -3.21 -15.03
C GLY A 254 -8.43 -4.57 -14.44
N GLU A 255 -8.04 -4.66 -13.19
CA GLU A 255 -7.72 -5.90 -12.50
C GLU A 255 -8.90 -6.41 -11.67
N PHE A 256 -9.31 -7.66 -11.92
CA PHE A 256 -10.44 -8.29 -11.22
C PHE A 256 -9.93 -9.14 -10.05
N ILE A 257 -9.54 -8.48 -8.97
CA ILE A 257 -9.05 -9.13 -7.75
C ILE A 257 -10.05 -8.90 -6.63
N PRO A 258 -10.52 -9.96 -5.94
CA PRO A 258 -11.32 -9.76 -4.74
C PRO A 258 -10.42 -9.30 -3.59
N HIS A 259 -10.88 -8.30 -2.85
CA HIS A 259 -10.19 -7.73 -1.70
C HIS A 259 -11.04 -7.86 -0.44
N ILE A 260 -10.43 -8.23 0.67
CA ILE A 260 -11.04 -8.08 1.99
C ILE A 260 -10.83 -6.63 2.42
N TRP A 261 -11.90 -5.89 2.63
CA TRP A 261 -11.79 -4.51 3.09
C TRP A 261 -11.41 -4.45 4.57
N TYR A 262 -10.36 -3.73 4.88
CA TYR A 262 -9.93 -3.49 6.27
C TYR A 262 -9.76 -2.00 6.59
N GLY A 263 -10.10 -1.12 5.66
CA GLY A 263 -10.09 0.32 5.84
C GLY A 263 -11.24 0.84 6.70
N ARG A 264 -11.31 2.16 6.82
CA ARG A 264 -12.42 2.85 7.49
C ARG A 264 -13.73 2.58 6.77
N THR A 265 -14.84 2.67 7.52
CA THR A 265 -16.18 2.63 6.90
C THR A 265 -16.32 3.78 5.91
N GLY A 266 -16.82 3.46 4.72
CA GLY A 266 -16.98 4.40 3.62
C GLY A 266 -18.18 4.07 2.76
N VAL A 267 -18.33 4.74 1.63
CA VAL A 267 -19.41 4.51 0.65
C VAL A 267 -18.84 3.92 -0.63
N LEU A 268 -19.59 3.00 -1.22
CA LEU A 268 -19.17 2.20 -2.37
C LEU A 268 -19.38 2.98 -3.68
N ASN A 269 -18.29 3.25 -4.42
CA ASN A 269 -18.35 3.91 -5.73
C ASN A 269 -18.82 2.95 -6.83
N GLN A 270 -19.50 3.47 -7.86
CA GLN A 270 -20.09 2.74 -9.00
C GLN A 270 -19.15 1.78 -9.75
N ARG A 271 -17.82 1.90 -9.61
CA ARG A 271 -16.83 1.04 -10.27
C ARG A 271 -16.27 -0.05 -9.34
N VAL A 272 -16.88 -0.20 -8.17
CA VAL A 272 -16.59 -1.27 -7.23
C VAL A 272 -17.89 -1.97 -6.88
N CYS A 273 -17.86 -3.29 -6.82
CA CYS A 273 -18.97 -4.06 -6.26
C CYS A 273 -18.56 -4.76 -4.97
N LYS A 274 -19.54 -4.97 -4.10
CA LYS A 274 -19.46 -5.76 -2.87
C LYS A 274 -20.16 -7.09 -3.10
N VAL A 275 -19.55 -8.19 -2.67
CA VAL A 275 -20.18 -9.51 -2.69
C VAL A 275 -20.50 -9.95 -1.27
N ILE A 276 -21.71 -10.42 -1.08
CA ILE A 276 -22.21 -10.91 0.22
C ILE A 276 -22.73 -12.33 0.10
N PRO A 277 -22.59 -13.17 1.15
CA PRO A 277 -23.18 -14.50 1.17
C PRO A 277 -24.70 -14.47 1.07
N VAL A 278 -25.29 -15.39 0.30
CA VAL A 278 -26.77 -15.54 0.23
C VAL A 278 -27.36 -16.25 1.45
N ALA A 279 -26.54 -16.91 2.25
CA ALA A 279 -26.96 -17.60 3.47
C ALA A 279 -25.93 -17.43 4.57
N THR A 280 -26.37 -17.42 5.82
CA THR A 280 -25.49 -17.29 7.00
C THR A 280 -24.56 -18.47 7.22
N THR A 281 -24.83 -19.61 6.59
CA THR A 281 -23.95 -20.79 6.60
C THR A 281 -22.71 -20.61 5.73
N ILE A 282 -22.73 -19.68 4.78
CA ILE A 282 -21.63 -19.43 3.85
C ILE A 282 -20.74 -18.32 4.42
N HIS A 283 -19.50 -18.64 4.70
CA HIS A 283 -18.54 -17.68 5.25
C HIS A 283 -17.98 -16.73 4.17
N PRO A 284 -17.75 -15.43 4.44
CA PRO A 284 -17.15 -14.50 3.46
C PRO A 284 -15.83 -14.99 2.85
N LEU A 285 -14.95 -15.63 3.63
CA LEU A 285 -13.72 -16.22 3.11
C LEU A 285 -13.96 -17.34 2.08
N PHE A 286 -15.12 -18.05 2.13
CA PHE A 286 -15.45 -19.02 1.10
C PHE A 286 -15.66 -18.31 -0.24
N LEU A 287 -16.38 -17.18 -0.25
CA LEU A 287 -16.58 -16.36 -1.45
C LEU A 287 -15.25 -15.81 -1.96
N TYR A 288 -14.43 -15.28 -1.06
CA TYR A 288 -13.13 -14.71 -1.38
C TYR A 288 -12.21 -15.71 -2.10
N PHE A 289 -12.07 -16.92 -1.57
CA PHE A 289 -11.21 -17.94 -2.19
C PHE A 289 -11.83 -18.55 -3.45
N THR A 290 -13.15 -18.67 -3.53
CA THR A 290 -13.85 -19.14 -4.73
C THR A 290 -13.70 -18.15 -5.88
N LEU A 291 -13.83 -16.85 -5.61
CA LEU A 291 -13.79 -15.82 -6.66
C LEU A 291 -12.38 -15.60 -7.22
N ARG A 292 -11.31 -15.78 -6.44
CA ARG A 292 -9.93 -15.52 -6.90
C ARG A 292 -9.58 -16.23 -8.21
N PRO A 293 -9.69 -17.57 -8.35
CA PRO A 293 -9.38 -18.25 -9.61
C PRO A 293 -10.37 -17.91 -10.73
N ILE A 294 -11.65 -17.73 -10.42
CA ILE A 294 -12.70 -17.42 -11.42
C ILE A 294 -12.42 -16.04 -12.04
N LEU A 295 -12.17 -15.03 -11.22
CA LEU A 295 -11.89 -13.68 -11.70
C LEU A 295 -10.56 -13.59 -12.46
N ALA A 296 -9.54 -14.33 -12.02
CA ALA A 296 -8.28 -14.42 -12.75
C ALA A 296 -8.46 -15.03 -14.14
N GLU A 297 -9.34 -16.03 -14.30
CA GLU A 297 -9.67 -16.62 -15.60
C GLU A 297 -10.47 -15.66 -16.47
N VAL A 298 -11.45 -14.94 -15.91
CA VAL A 298 -12.20 -13.89 -16.63
C VAL A 298 -11.23 -12.83 -17.16
N GLN A 299 -10.30 -12.37 -16.34
CA GLN A 299 -9.30 -11.38 -16.75
C GLN A 299 -8.40 -11.91 -17.87
N ARG A 300 -7.96 -13.16 -17.79
CA ARG A 300 -7.13 -13.80 -18.81
C ARG A 300 -7.86 -13.94 -20.14
N THR A 301 -9.15 -14.25 -20.14
CA THR A 301 -9.94 -14.48 -21.34
C THR A 301 -10.45 -13.21 -22.01
N GLN A 302 -10.61 -12.13 -21.26
CA GLN A 302 -11.05 -10.82 -21.79
C GLN A 302 -9.88 -9.90 -22.20
N GLY A 303 -8.63 -10.38 -22.15
CA GLY A 303 -7.45 -9.60 -22.48
C GLY A 303 -7.50 -9.00 -23.89
N GLY A 304 -7.36 -7.67 -23.98
CA GLY A 304 -7.38 -6.88 -25.21
C GLY A 304 -6.73 -5.50 -24.96
N THR A 305 -6.71 -4.65 -26.00
CA THR A 305 -6.12 -3.31 -25.96
C THR A 305 -6.97 -2.26 -25.22
N THR A 306 -8.18 -2.61 -24.79
CA THR A 306 -9.14 -1.71 -24.11
C THR A 306 -9.22 -2.07 -22.64
N VAL A 307 -9.53 -1.08 -21.76
CA VAL A 307 -9.81 -1.33 -20.35
C VAL A 307 -10.96 -2.32 -20.24
N ILE A 308 -10.68 -3.49 -19.66
CA ILE A 308 -11.65 -4.55 -19.45
C ILE A 308 -12.60 -4.14 -18.33
N HIS A 309 -13.91 -4.42 -18.52
CA HIS A 309 -14.94 -4.17 -17.54
C HIS A 309 -15.69 -5.46 -17.22
N ILE A 310 -15.86 -5.76 -15.93
CA ILE A 310 -16.70 -6.86 -15.47
C ILE A 310 -18.08 -6.35 -15.05
N GLY A 311 -19.13 -6.99 -15.55
CA GLY A 311 -20.50 -6.61 -15.24
C GLY A 311 -21.40 -7.82 -14.98
N LYS A 312 -22.71 -7.56 -14.86
CA LYS A 312 -23.69 -8.60 -14.56
C LYS A 312 -23.59 -9.81 -15.52
N LYS A 313 -23.40 -9.55 -16.83
CA LYS A 313 -23.31 -10.63 -17.84
C LYS A 313 -22.12 -11.55 -17.64
N ASP A 314 -21.08 -11.09 -16.98
CA ASP A 314 -19.89 -11.90 -16.67
C ASP A 314 -20.16 -12.73 -15.42
N PHE A 315 -20.75 -12.14 -14.39
CA PHE A 315 -21.19 -12.89 -13.19
C PHE A 315 -22.23 -13.97 -13.55
N ASP A 316 -23.15 -13.71 -14.49
CA ASP A 316 -24.16 -14.67 -14.95
C ASP A 316 -23.55 -15.96 -15.55
N LYS A 317 -22.28 -15.90 -16.00
CA LYS A 317 -21.55 -17.04 -16.58
C LYS A 317 -20.65 -17.75 -15.56
N MET A 318 -20.45 -17.17 -14.37
CA MET A 318 -19.58 -17.76 -13.38
C MET A 318 -20.24 -18.93 -12.68
N GLU A 319 -19.49 -20.00 -12.55
CA GLU A 319 -19.88 -21.19 -11.82
C GLU A 319 -18.98 -21.40 -10.60
N CYS A 320 -19.52 -21.99 -9.56
CA CYS A 320 -18.80 -22.29 -8.33
C CYS A 320 -19.11 -23.73 -7.87
N PRO A 321 -18.24 -24.30 -7.04
CA PRO A 321 -18.50 -25.59 -6.39
C PRO A 321 -19.80 -25.57 -5.61
N SER A 322 -20.69 -26.51 -5.91
CA SER A 322 -21.96 -26.70 -5.20
C SER A 322 -21.72 -27.65 -4.02
N LEU A 323 -21.71 -27.07 -2.81
CA LEU A 323 -21.48 -27.82 -1.56
C LEU A 323 -22.74 -27.86 -0.69
N SER A 324 -22.83 -28.86 0.16
CA SER A 324 -23.94 -28.96 1.12
C SER A 324 -23.86 -27.86 2.18
N SER A 325 -25.01 -27.51 2.77
CA SER A 325 -25.03 -26.59 3.92
C SER A 325 -24.17 -27.06 5.09
N GLU A 326 -24.09 -28.37 5.32
CA GLU A 326 -23.23 -28.95 6.34
C GLU A 326 -21.75 -28.69 6.06
N THR A 327 -21.31 -28.85 4.82
CA THR A 327 -19.94 -28.55 4.39
C THR A 327 -19.62 -27.06 4.60
N HIS A 328 -20.52 -26.15 4.25
CA HIS A 328 -20.36 -24.73 4.49
C HIS A 328 -20.28 -24.39 5.98
N ILE A 329 -21.10 -25.02 6.84
CA ILE A 329 -21.05 -24.85 8.29
C ILE A 329 -19.69 -25.34 8.83
N ASN A 330 -19.23 -26.52 8.40
CA ASN A 330 -17.96 -27.09 8.84
C ASN A 330 -16.77 -26.20 8.43
N PHE A 331 -16.78 -25.68 7.21
CA PHE A 331 -15.81 -24.68 6.77
C PHE A 331 -15.88 -23.41 7.63
N SER A 332 -17.07 -22.84 7.80
CA SER A 332 -17.30 -21.64 8.62
C SER A 332 -16.76 -21.78 10.03
N ASN A 333 -17.04 -22.91 10.68
CA ASN A 333 -16.56 -23.20 12.05
C ASN A 333 -15.03 -23.18 12.15
N LYS A 334 -14.33 -23.70 11.13
CA LYS A 334 -12.87 -23.75 11.09
C LYS A 334 -12.27 -22.35 10.84
N VAL A 335 -12.86 -21.52 9.95
CA VAL A 335 -12.24 -20.28 9.51
C VAL A 335 -12.72 -19.02 10.27
N THR A 336 -13.86 -19.06 10.94
CA THR A 336 -14.39 -17.93 11.71
C THR A 336 -13.39 -17.41 12.77
N PRO A 337 -12.74 -18.23 13.58
CA PRO A 337 -11.72 -17.76 14.53
C PRO A 337 -10.53 -17.10 13.84
N ILE A 338 -10.11 -17.66 12.69
CA ILE A 338 -9.02 -17.12 11.87
C ILE A 338 -9.41 -15.72 11.36
N PHE A 339 -10.58 -15.61 10.72
CA PHE A 339 -11.07 -14.35 10.16
C PHE A 339 -11.27 -13.28 11.21
N ASN A 340 -11.88 -13.62 12.35
CA ASN A 340 -12.05 -12.68 13.45
C ASN A 340 -10.70 -12.16 13.97
N THR A 341 -9.69 -13.03 14.06
CA THR A 341 -8.32 -12.61 14.44
C THR A 341 -7.71 -11.68 13.40
N MET A 342 -7.89 -11.97 12.10
CA MET A 342 -7.44 -11.08 11.02
C MET A 342 -8.12 -9.70 11.14
N LEU A 343 -9.42 -9.66 11.33
CA LEU A 343 -10.16 -8.39 11.47
C LEU A 343 -9.74 -7.60 12.70
N CYS A 344 -9.49 -8.27 13.84
CA CYS A 344 -8.92 -7.64 15.02
C CYS A 344 -7.54 -7.02 14.75
N ASN A 345 -6.67 -7.78 14.06
CA ASN A 345 -5.34 -7.29 13.68
C ASN A 345 -5.44 -6.09 12.74
N TYR A 346 -6.33 -6.10 11.75
CA TYR A 346 -6.54 -4.96 10.85
C TYR A 346 -6.99 -3.70 11.61
N LYS A 347 -7.94 -3.83 12.55
CA LYS A 347 -8.34 -2.70 13.41
C LYS A 347 -7.18 -2.16 14.23
N GLU A 348 -6.35 -3.04 14.79
CA GLU A 348 -5.17 -2.62 15.53
C GLU A 348 -4.14 -1.92 14.61
N ILE A 349 -3.93 -2.43 13.38
CA ILE A 349 -3.05 -1.81 12.39
C ILE A 349 -3.51 -0.37 12.08
N LEU A 350 -4.80 -0.14 11.85
CA LEU A 350 -5.34 1.22 11.61
C LEU A 350 -5.03 2.17 12.77
N ASN A 351 -5.23 1.73 14.02
CA ASN A 351 -4.92 2.54 15.21
C ASN A 351 -3.41 2.81 15.33
N LEU A 352 -2.58 1.82 15.04
CA LEU A 352 -1.12 1.95 15.07
C LEU A 352 -0.61 2.88 13.96
N GLN A 353 -1.21 2.83 12.77
CA GLN A 353 -0.89 3.76 11.67
C GLN A 353 -1.19 5.21 12.09
N GLN A 354 -2.36 5.46 12.68
CA GLN A 354 -2.69 6.78 13.19
C GLN A 354 -1.71 7.24 14.30
N LEU A 355 -1.33 6.34 15.21
CA LEU A 355 -0.32 6.64 16.24
C LEU A 355 1.04 6.97 15.60
N ARG A 356 1.46 6.20 14.60
CA ARG A 356 2.71 6.44 13.86
C ARG A 356 2.71 7.82 13.20
N ASP A 357 1.60 8.21 12.56
CA ASP A 357 1.47 9.49 11.87
C ASP A 357 1.45 10.65 12.88
N ASN A 358 0.81 10.47 14.04
CA ASN A 358 0.89 11.41 15.15
C ASN A 358 2.32 11.58 15.66
N LEU A 359 3.10 10.50 15.79
CA LEU A 359 4.51 10.59 16.18
C LEU A 359 5.34 11.40 15.17
N LEU A 360 5.09 11.23 13.86
CA LEU A 360 5.73 12.05 12.83
C LEU A 360 5.36 13.54 12.96
N SER A 361 4.12 13.85 13.27
CA SER A 361 3.67 15.24 13.42
C SER A 361 4.31 15.95 14.63
N LEU A 362 4.69 15.19 15.67
CA LEU A 362 5.36 15.75 16.85
C LEU A 362 6.81 16.17 16.60
N LEU A 363 7.44 15.75 15.49
CA LEU A 363 8.81 16.14 15.15
C LEU A 363 8.96 17.66 14.88
N SER A 364 7.88 18.33 14.54
CA SER A 364 7.87 19.79 14.27
C SER A 364 7.64 20.64 15.52
N ARG A 365 7.33 20.04 16.66
CA ARG A 365 7.14 20.68 17.97
C ARG A 365 8.38 20.50 18.84
#